data_98e75fce6e1abb9b32ffce293499fc7a
#
_entry.id   98e75fce6e1abb9b32ffce293499fc7a
#
_cell.length_a   1.000
_cell.length_b   1.000
_cell.length_c   1.000
_cell.angle_alpha   90.00
_cell.angle_beta   90.00
_cell.angle_gamma   90.00
#
_symmetry.space_group_name_H-M   'P 1'
#
loop_
_entity.id
_entity.type
_entity.pdbx_description
1 polymer ?
#
loop_
_entity_poly.entity_id
_entity_poly.type
_entity_poly.pdbx_seq_one_letter_code
_entity_poly.pdbx_strand_id
1 'polypeptide(L)'
;RSLSEISPELADLVKSVDGDLSLLNGDIPENIKEKYKTAFDRDMFKLIECNGARQKWMDQSISFNLYNKGTSLKYLNDIYMDCWEKGLKTTYYLRNRAASKIEKSTESPDSPSACSIEAMKNGESCESCQ
;
A
#
# COMPACT_ATOMS: atom_id res chain seq x y z
N ARG A 1 -3.95 -16.07 14.91
CA ARG A 1 -5.35 -15.70 14.63
C ARG A 1 -5.38 -14.69 13.52
N SER A 2 -6.25 -14.85 12.54
CA SER A 2 -6.49 -13.89 11.47
C SER A 2 -7.41 -12.77 11.96
N LEU A 3 -7.42 -11.62 11.28
CA LEU A 3 -8.33 -10.50 11.61
C LEU A 3 -9.80 -10.92 11.55
N SER A 4 -10.17 -11.79 10.61
CA SER A 4 -11.52 -12.33 10.46
C SER A 4 -11.96 -13.24 11.62
N GLU A 5 -11.01 -13.84 12.34
CA GLU A 5 -11.28 -14.63 13.55
C GLU A 5 -11.56 -13.75 14.78
N ILE A 6 -11.10 -12.48 14.74
CA ILE A 6 -11.31 -11.51 15.83
C ILE A 6 -12.70 -10.90 15.68
N SER A 7 -13.03 -10.40 14.49
CA SER A 7 -14.35 -9.87 14.16
C SER A 7 -14.52 -9.80 12.63
N PRO A 8 -15.64 -10.31 12.07
CA PRO A 8 -15.98 -10.12 10.67
C PRO A 8 -16.13 -8.63 10.29
N GLU A 9 -16.71 -7.82 11.17
CA GLU A 9 -16.92 -6.39 10.97
C GLU A 9 -15.59 -5.64 10.85
N LEU A 10 -14.57 -6.08 11.58
CA LEU A 10 -13.22 -5.51 11.51
C LEU A 10 -12.59 -5.73 10.12
N ALA A 11 -12.88 -6.85 9.47
CA ALA A 11 -12.36 -7.14 8.14
C ALA A 11 -12.88 -6.16 7.08
N ASP A 12 -14.13 -5.74 7.19
CA ASP A 12 -14.71 -4.74 6.28
C ASP A 12 -14.22 -3.32 6.58
N LEU A 13 -14.07 -2.98 7.87
CA LEU A 13 -13.45 -1.72 8.28
C LEU A 13 -12.00 -1.60 7.75
N VAL A 14 -11.22 -2.68 7.78
CA VAL A 14 -9.85 -2.69 7.23
C VAL A 14 -9.84 -2.41 5.74
N LYS A 15 -10.81 -2.91 4.98
CA LYS A 15 -10.93 -2.61 3.54
C LYS A 15 -11.22 -1.12 3.30
N SER A 16 -12.04 -0.48 4.14
CA SER A 16 -12.38 0.94 4.00
C SER A 16 -11.18 1.88 4.22
N VAL A 17 -10.17 1.44 4.96
CA VAL A 17 -8.93 2.20 5.25
C VAL A 17 -7.71 1.69 4.48
N ASP A 18 -7.93 0.96 3.37
CA ASP A 18 -6.86 0.41 2.52
C ASP A 18 -5.83 -0.46 3.29
N GLY A 19 -6.27 -1.11 4.35
CA GLY A 19 -5.43 -1.97 5.18
C GLY A 19 -4.62 -1.25 6.26
N ASP A 20 -4.75 0.05 6.40
CA ASP A 20 -4.02 0.84 7.41
C ASP A 20 -4.74 0.81 8.77
N LEU A 21 -4.38 -0.16 9.60
CA LEU A 21 -4.98 -0.32 10.93
C LEU A 21 -4.74 0.87 11.87
N SER A 22 -3.78 1.73 11.57
CA SER A 22 -3.50 2.94 12.37
C SER A 22 -4.60 3.98 12.26
N LEU A 23 -5.41 3.92 11.20
CA LEU A 23 -6.52 4.83 10.95
C LEU A 23 -7.83 4.37 11.63
N LEU A 24 -7.86 3.16 12.16
CA LEU A 24 -9.03 2.62 12.84
C LEU A 24 -9.02 3.02 14.32
N ASN A 25 -10.01 3.83 14.70
CA ASN A 25 -10.31 4.15 16.08
C ASN A 25 -11.11 3.00 16.69
N GLY A 26 -10.46 2.05 17.36
CA GLY A 26 -11.12 0.94 18.00
C GLY A 26 -10.16 0.13 18.88
N ASP A 27 -10.69 -0.77 19.70
CA ASP A 27 -9.94 -1.64 20.61
C ASP A 27 -9.18 -2.75 19.86
N ILE A 28 -8.36 -2.37 18.87
CA ILE A 28 -7.49 -3.30 18.20
C ILE A 28 -6.23 -3.47 19.04
N PRO A 29 -5.92 -4.69 19.51
CA PRO A 29 -4.72 -4.94 20.28
C PRO A 29 -3.46 -4.48 19.55
N GLU A 30 -2.53 -3.82 20.26
CA GLU A 30 -1.32 -3.23 19.68
C GLU A 30 -0.45 -4.26 18.96
N ASN A 31 -0.37 -5.49 19.45
CA ASN A 31 0.33 -6.58 18.79
C ASN A 31 -0.27 -6.94 17.40
N ILE A 32 -1.56 -6.70 17.20
CA ILE A 32 -2.22 -6.88 15.92
C ILE A 32 -1.87 -5.72 14.97
N LYS A 33 -1.95 -4.48 15.45
CA LYS A 33 -1.53 -3.31 14.67
C LYS A 33 -0.08 -3.44 14.21
N GLU A 34 0.82 -3.85 15.11
CA GLU A 34 2.24 -4.04 14.78
C GLU A 34 2.45 -5.15 13.73
N LYS A 35 1.73 -6.25 13.86
CA LYS A 35 1.83 -7.39 12.93
C LYS A 35 1.38 -7.02 11.51
N TYR A 36 0.34 -6.21 11.39
CA TYR A 36 -0.31 -5.86 10.12
C TYR A 36 0.03 -4.44 9.63
N LYS A 37 1.16 -3.88 10.06
CA LYS A 37 1.68 -2.62 9.52
C LYS A 37 1.75 -2.67 7.99
N THR A 38 1.31 -1.59 7.35
CA THR A 38 1.45 -1.44 5.91
C THR A 38 2.93 -1.30 5.51
N ALA A 39 3.24 -1.47 4.24
CA ALA A 39 4.60 -1.28 3.73
C ALA A 39 5.11 0.15 3.98
N PHE A 40 4.22 1.13 3.99
CA PHE A 40 4.54 2.52 4.30
C PHE A 40 4.85 2.77 5.77
N ASP A 41 4.41 1.89 6.68
CA ASP A 41 4.60 2.00 8.13
C ASP A 41 5.84 1.26 8.62
N ARG A 42 6.47 0.51 7.73
CA ARG A 42 7.70 -0.20 8.05
C ARG A 42 8.90 0.75 8.08
N ASP A 43 9.84 0.45 8.97
CA ASP A 43 11.13 1.13 9.01
C ASP A 43 11.93 0.78 7.75
N MET A 44 12.10 1.76 6.85
CA MET A 44 12.75 1.55 5.57
C MET A 44 14.24 1.24 5.73
N PHE A 45 14.93 1.86 6.70
CA PHE A 45 16.35 1.62 6.93
C PHE A 45 16.62 0.18 7.40
N LYS A 46 15.75 -0.39 8.26
CA LYS A 46 15.83 -1.80 8.63
C LYS A 46 15.58 -2.74 7.45
N LEU A 47 14.68 -2.39 6.56
CA LEU A 47 14.43 -3.17 5.35
C LEU A 47 15.62 -3.11 4.39
N ILE A 48 16.28 -1.96 4.25
CA ILE A 48 17.50 -1.80 3.47
C ILE A 48 18.63 -2.65 4.06
N GLU A 49 18.82 -2.61 5.37
CA GLU A 49 19.81 -3.44 6.06
C GLU A 49 19.59 -4.94 5.78
N CYS A 50 18.35 -5.42 5.93
CA CYS A 50 18.00 -6.80 5.63
C CYS A 50 18.29 -7.19 4.17
N ASN A 51 17.95 -6.30 3.22
CA ASN A 51 18.19 -6.55 1.80
C ASN A 51 19.68 -6.45 1.44
N GLY A 52 20.43 -5.54 2.04
CA GLY A 52 21.89 -5.48 1.92
C GLY A 52 22.58 -6.76 2.40
N ALA A 53 22.11 -7.32 3.52
CA ALA A 53 22.61 -8.60 4.01
C ALA A 53 22.33 -9.77 3.03
N ARG A 54 21.16 -9.77 2.38
CA ARG A 54 20.78 -10.78 1.37
C ARG A 54 21.53 -10.61 0.05
N GLN A 55 21.80 -9.36 -0.37
CA GLN A 55 22.44 -9.04 -1.64
C GLN A 55 23.81 -9.67 -1.79
N LYS A 56 24.53 -9.91 -0.69
CA LYS A 56 25.83 -10.60 -0.68
C LYS A 56 25.78 -12.02 -1.26
N TRP A 57 24.62 -12.65 -1.21
CA TRP A 57 24.40 -14.05 -1.60
C TRP A 57 23.64 -14.20 -2.91
N MET A 58 23.40 -13.08 -3.61
CA MET A 58 22.64 -13.06 -4.85
C MET A 58 23.47 -12.46 -5.99
N ASP A 59 23.56 -13.17 -7.10
CA ASP A 59 24.24 -12.70 -8.31
C ASP A 59 23.44 -11.57 -8.98
N GLN A 60 22.11 -11.69 -8.98
CA GLN A 60 21.20 -10.69 -9.52
C GLN A 60 20.88 -9.60 -8.49
N SER A 61 20.30 -8.51 -8.95
CA SER A 61 19.76 -7.49 -8.07
C SER A 61 18.46 -7.95 -7.40
N ILE A 62 18.20 -7.42 -6.21
CA ILE A 62 16.93 -7.64 -5.49
C ILE A 62 15.91 -6.61 -5.99
N SER A 63 14.70 -7.06 -6.40
CA SER A 63 13.57 -6.19 -6.75
C SER A 63 12.97 -5.56 -5.48
N PHE A 64 13.69 -4.59 -4.92
CA PHE A 64 13.36 -3.95 -3.67
C PHE A 64 12.63 -2.62 -3.90
N ASN A 65 11.37 -2.54 -3.49
CA ASN A 65 10.58 -1.32 -3.55
C ASN A 65 10.85 -0.44 -2.34
N LEU A 66 11.03 0.86 -2.59
CA LEU A 66 11.11 1.88 -1.57
C LEU A 66 9.74 2.50 -1.32
N TYR A 67 9.38 2.71 -0.05
CA TYR A 67 8.11 3.30 0.35
C TYR A 67 8.36 4.59 1.12
N ASN A 68 7.76 5.67 0.65
CA ASN A 68 7.90 7.00 1.24
C ASN A 68 6.53 7.59 1.57
N LYS A 69 6.32 7.95 2.84
CA LYS A 69 5.07 8.59 3.31
C LYS A 69 5.02 10.09 3.11
N GLY A 70 6.18 10.71 2.99
CA GLY A 70 6.33 12.15 3.04
C GLY A 70 6.83 12.76 1.75
N THR A 71 7.01 14.07 1.79
CA THR A 71 7.56 14.88 0.69
C THR A 71 9.00 15.35 0.94
N SER A 72 9.65 14.81 1.99
CA SER A 72 11.01 15.21 2.36
C SER A 72 12.05 14.68 1.38
N LEU A 73 12.67 15.58 0.64
CA LEU A 73 13.78 15.25 -0.26
C LEU A 73 15.00 14.75 0.51
N LYS A 74 15.24 15.26 1.72
CA LYS A 74 16.32 14.78 2.58
C LYS A 74 16.14 13.31 2.92
N TYR A 75 14.96 12.93 3.39
CA TYR A 75 14.64 11.53 3.72
C TYR A 75 14.82 10.61 2.50
N LEU A 76 14.39 11.07 1.33
CA LEU A 76 14.57 10.32 0.09
C LEU A 76 16.05 10.14 -0.26
N ASN A 77 16.84 11.18 -0.15
CA ASN A 77 18.29 11.10 -0.35
C ASN A 77 18.95 10.13 0.63
N ASP A 78 18.59 10.21 1.93
CA ASP A 78 19.15 9.37 2.97
C ASP A 78 18.83 7.88 2.69
N ILE A 79 17.62 7.54 2.24
CA ILE A 79 17.25 6.17 1.83
C ILE A 79 18.13 5.66 0.69
N TYR A 80 18.32 6.46 -0.37
CA TYR A 80 19.13 6.03 -1.51
C TYR A 80 20.60 5.89 -1.16
N MET A 81 21.12 6.79 -0.32
CA MET A 81 22.49 6.70 0.17
C MET A 81 22.70 5.44 1.02
N ASP A 82 21.75 5.13 1.91
CA ASP A 82 21.82 3.92 2.73
C ASP A 82 21.75 2.65 1.87
N CYS A 83 20.92 2.64 0.81
CA CYS A 83 20.90 1.53 -0.17
C CYS A 83 22.28 1.31 -0.79
N TRP A 84 22.95 2.38 -1.20
CA TRP A 84 24.28 2.32 -1.78
C TRP A 84 25.33 1.86 -0.76
N GLU A 85 25.35 2.44 0.43
CA GLU A 85 26.28 2.08 1.51
C GLU A 85 26.13 0.62 1.97
N LYS A 86 24.91 0.07 1.96
CA LYS A 86 24.63 -1.33 2.27
C LYS A 86 24.90 -2.29 1.11
N GLY A 87 25.34 -1.78 -0.03
CA GLY A 87 25.76 -2.58 -1.18
C GLY A 87 24.63 -3.19 -1.98
N LEU A 88 23.44 -2.58 -1.99
CA LEU A 88 22.38 -2.96 -2.92
C LEU A 88 22.79 -2.56 -4.35
N LYS A 89 22.66 -3.50 -5.29
CA LYS A 89 23.01 -3.27 -6.70
C LYS A 89 22.04 -2.30 -7.38
N THR A 90 20.76 -2.34 -7.00
CA THR A 90 19.71 -1.45 -7.48
C THR A 90 18.53 -1.43 -6.54
N THR A 91 17.67 -0.44 -6.70
CA THR A 91 16.30 -0.40 -6.17
C THR A 91 15.32 -0.60 -7.34
N TYR A 92 14.06 -0.88 -7.03
CA TYR A 92 13.04 -1.04 -8.06
C TYR A 92 12.08 0.17 -8.07
N TYR A 93 10.85 0.03 -7.58
CA TYR A 93 9.93 1.16 -7.56
C TYR A 93 10.09 2.02 -6.33
N LEU A 94 10.01 3.34 -6.53
CA LEU A 94 9.72 4.29 -5.45
C LEU A 94 8.21 4.49 -5.37
N ARG A 95 7.63 4.11 -4.22
CA ARG A 95 6.21 4.25 -3.93
C ARG A 95 6.01 5.43 -2.99
N ASN A 96 5.41 6.50 -3.48
CA ASN A 96 5.04 7.66 -2.66
C ASN A 96 3.56 7.58 -2.32
N ARG A 97 3.21 7.93 -1.08
CA ARG A 97 1.82 8.16 -0.72
C ARG A 97 1.40 9.51 -1.27
N ALA A 98 0.26 9.60 -1.93
CA ALA A 98 -0.26 10.88 -2.42
C ALA A 98 -0.52 11.83 -1.25
N ALA A 99 -0.22 13.12 -1.43
CA ALA A 99 -0.46 14.15 -0.41
C ALA A 99 -1.96 14.35 -0.13
N SER A 100 -2.83 14.07 -1.10
CA SER A 100 -4.28 14.09 -0.97
C SER A 100 -4.84 12.68 -1.14
N LYS A 101 -5.84 12.33 -0.33
CA LYS A 101 -6.67 11.16 -0.63
C LYS A 101 -7.37 11.44 -1.94
N ILE A 102 -7.14 10.59 -2.94
CA ILE A 102 -8.04 10.53 -4.09
C ILE A 102 -9.38 10.15 -3.49
N GLU A 103 -10.36 11.05 -3.59
CA GLU A 103 -11.73 10.68 -3.28
C GLU A 103 -12.05 9.49 -4.16
N LYS A 104 -12.23 8.33 -3.52
CA LYS A 104 -12.81 7.20 -4.21
C LYS A 104 -14.18 7.71 -4.61
N SER A 105 -14.43 7.85 -5.90
CA SER A 105 -15.80 7.99 -6.39
C SER A 105 -16.49 6.70 -5.89
N THR A 106 -17.14 6.83 -4.76
CA THR A 106 -17.97 5.77 -4.20
C THR A 106 -19.13 5.71 -5.17
N GLU A 107 -19.06 4.75 -6.08
CA GLU A 107 -20.27 4.32 -6.74
C GLU A 107 -21.24 3.98 -5.61
N SER A 108 -22.26 4.83 -5.44
CA SER A 108 -23.36 4.49 -4.56
C SER A 108 -23.89 3.15 -5.06
N PRO A 109 -24.25 2.19 -4.18
CA PRO A 109 -24.75 0.88 -4.60
C PRO A 109 -25.99 0.95 -5.49
N ASP A 110 -26.59 2.12 -5.63
CA ASP A 110 -27.78 2.39 -6.46
C ASP A 110 -27.49 3.06 -7.81
N SER A 111 -26.23 3.40 -8.15
CA SER A 111 -25.91 3.84 -9.51
C SER A 111 -25.53 2.61 -10.35
N PRO A 112 -26.26 2.28 -11.44
CA PRO A 112 -25.84 1.24 -12.36
C PRO A 112 -24.44 1.60 -12.87
N SER A 113 -23.46 0.72 -12.62
CA SER A 113 -22.11 0.94 -13.14
C SER A 113 -22.21 1.10 -14.66
N ALA A 114 -21.67 2.21 -15.19
CA ALA A 114 -21.77 2.57 -16.61
C ALA A 114 -21.21 1.51 -17.57
N CYS A 115 -20.62 0.44 -17.07
CA CYS A 115 -20.13 -0.72 -17.82
C CYS A 115 -20.80 -2.04 -17.40
N SER A 116 -22.00 -2.03 -16.82
CA SER A 116 -22.69 -3.27 -16.52
C SER A 116 -23.24 -3.92 -17.79
N ILE A 117 -23.19 -5.25 -17.86
CA ILE A 117 -23.78 -6.02 -18.95
C ILE A 117 -25.30 -5.74 -19.09
N GLU A 118 -25.94 -5.27 -18.04
CA GLU A 118 -27.34 -4.88 -18.01
C GLU A 118 -27.59 -3.56 -18.73
N ALA A 119 -26.71 -2.55 -18.60
CA ALA A 119 -26.79 -1.30 -19.34
C ALA A 119 -26.63 -1.54 -20.86
N MET A 120 -25.73 -2.44 -21.25
CA MET A 120 -25.61 -2.84 -22.68
C MET A 120 -26.85 -3.55 -23.21
N LYS A 121 -27.55 -4.33 -22.43
CA LYS A 121 -28.80 -4.99 -22.83
C LYS A 121 -29.97 -4.02 -22.98
N ASN A 122 -29.95 -2.93 -22.22
CA ASN A 122 -31.01 -1.92 -22.23
C ASN A 122 -30.79 -0.82 -23.29
N GLY A 123 -29.69 -0.87 -24.05
CA GLY A 123 -29.40 0.09 -25.13
C GLY A 123 -28.96 1.47 -24.64
N GLU A 124 -28.50 1.58 -23.41
CA GLU A 124 -27.96 2.83 -22.85
C GLU A 124 -26.51 3.03 -23.30
N SER A 125 -26.18 4.25 -23.74
CA SER A 125 -24.82 4.60 -24.16
C SER A 125 -23.87 4.73 -22.95
N CYS A 126 -22.78 4.01 -23.00
CA CYS A 126 -21.72 4.12 -21.98
C CYS A 126 -20.88 5.37 -22.22
N GLU A 127 -20.95 6.36 -21.30
CA GLU A 127 -20.15 7.60 -21.39
C GLU A 127 -18.63 7.35 -21.26
N SER A 128 -18.22 6.22 -20.74
CA SER A 128 -16.79 5.86 -20.60
C SER A 128 -16.17 5.24 -21.86
N CYS A 129 -16.96 4.98 -22.90
CA CYS A 129 -16.53 4.36 -24.16
C CYS A 129 -16.62 5.30 -25.38
N GLN A 130 -16.77 6.62 -25.17
CA GLN A 130 -16.72 7.62 -26.26
C GLN A 130 -15.29 8.09 -26.51
#